data_e2fdc51972367aefa4fffb2e7064320a
#
_entry.id   e2fdc51972367aefa4fffb2e7064320a
#
_cell.length_a   1.000
_cell.length_b   1.000
_cell.length_c   1.000
_cell.angle_alpha   90.00
_cell.angle_beta   90.00
_cell.angle_gamma   90.00
#
_symmetry.space_group_name_H-M   'P 1'
#
loop_
_entity.id
_entity.type
_entity.pdbx_description
1 polymer ?
#
loop_
_entity_poly.entity_id
_entity_poly.type
_entity_poly.pdbx_seq_one_letter_code
_entity_poly.pdbx_strand_id
1 'polypeptide(L)' 'MKFVELTAVVWKEEGGYVSKCPELGVASCGDTVQEARINLKEAVMLFLENAKIIGLMDDIKESLSANEKYTTLFEIPA' A
#
# COMPACT_ATOMS: atom_id res chain seq x y z
N MET A 1 8.63 5.76 18.88
CA MET A 1 8.24 5.92 17.47
C MET A 1 7.14 4.91 17.12
N LYS A 2 6.10 5.38 16.50
CA LYS A 2 5.00 4.50 16.08
C LYS A 2 5.20 4.08 14.63
N PHE A 3 4.94 2.83 14.35
CA PHE A 3 4.90 2.31 12.99
C PHE A 3 3.47 1.99 12.61
N VAL A 4 3.16 2.19 11.35
CA VAL A 4 1.88 1.83 10.78
C VAL A 4 2.14 0.69 9.81
N GLU A 5 1.33 -0.36 9.92
CA GLU A 5 1.43 -1.49 9.02
C GLU A 5 0.44 -1.32 7.88
N LEU A 6 0.96 -1.38 6.66
CA LEU A 6 0.16 -1.30 5.45
C LEU A 6 0.46 -2.52 4.58
N THR A 7 -0.47 -2.85 3.73
CA THR A 7 -0.35 -4.01 2.86
C THR A 7 0.30 -3.62 1.55
N ALA A 8 1.21 -4.47 1.07
CA ALA A 8 1.75 -4.38 -0.27
C ALA A 8 1.36 -5.65 -1.02
N VAL A 9 0.62 -5.50 -2.10
CA VAL A 9 0.31 -6.59 -3.01
C VAL A 9 1.18 -6.39 -4.23
N VAL A 10 1.88 -7.43 -4.65
CA VAL A 10 2.78 -7.35 -5.80
C VAL A 10 2.44 -8.49 -6.75
N TRP A 11 2.33 -8.19 -8.03
CA TRP A 11 2.05 -9.21 -9.05
C TRP A 11 2.88 -8.93 -10.28
N LYS A 12 3.06 -9.97 -11.08
CA LYS A 12 3.83 -9.86 -12.30
C LYS A 12 2.95 -9.39 -13.44
N GLU A 13 3.47 -8.41 -14.15
CA GLU A 13 2.88 -7.94 -15.40
C GLU A 13 3.91 -8.06 -16.51
N GLU A 14 3.49 -7.86 -17.74
CA GLU A 14 4.40 -7.88 -18.86
C GLU A 14 5.43 -6.77 -18.67
N GLY A 15 6.70 -7.16 -18.65
CA GLY A 15 7.80 -6.21 -18.53
C GLY A 15 8.20 -5.83 -17.12
N GLY A 16 7.59 -6.45 -16.07
CA GLY A 16 8.01 -6.14 -14.70
C GLY A 16 7.00 -6.55 -13.66
N TYR A 17 6.99 -5.82 -12.55
CA TYR A 17 6.10 -6.08 -11.43
C TYR A 17 5.34 -4.83 -11.05
N VAL A 18 4.09 -4.99 -10.68
CA VAL A 18 3.23 -3.92 -10.20
C VAL A 18 2.98 -4.15 -8.72
N SER A 19 2.93 -3.07 -7.97
CA SER A 19 2.65 -3.11 -6.54
C SER A 19 1.49 -2.18 -6.21
N LYS A 20 0.74 -2.52 -5.17
CA LYS A 20 -0.39 -1.71 -4.75
C LYS A 20 -0.59 -1.81 -3.24
N CYS A 21 -0.90 -0.69 -2.64
CA CYS A 21 -1.33 -0.60 -1.25
C CYS A 21 -2.86 -0.43 -1.25
N PRO A 22 -3.61 -1.51 -0.97
CA PRO A 22 -5.08 -1.45 -1.07
C PRO A 22 -5.71 -0.45 -0.11
N GLU A 23 -5.16 -0.30 1.07
CA GLU A 23 -5.71 0.60 2.09
C GLU A 23 -5.77 2.05 1.60
N LEU A 24 -4.81 2.45 0.78
CA LEU A 24 -4.69 3.83 0.34
C LEU A 24 -4.96 4.02 -1.16
N GLY A 25 -5.04 2.94 -1.91
CA GLY A 25 -5.20 3.01 -3.35
C GLY A 25 -3.95 3.48 -4.09
N VAL A 26 -2.80 3.49 -3.43
CA VAL A 26 -1.54 3.90 -4.03
C VAL A 26 -0.90 2.71 -4.76
N ALA A 27 -0.32 2.96 -5.92
CA ALA A 27 0.33 1.93 -6.72
C ALA A 27 1.70 2.38 -7.20
N SER A 28 2.55 1.41 -7.49
CA SER A 28 3.86 1.66 -8.07
C SER A 28 4.30 0.44 -8.90
N CYS A 29 5.53 0.39 -9.32
CA CYS A 29 6.05 -0.71 -10.12
C CYS A 29 7.57 -0.80 -9.99
N GLY A 30 8.13 -1.88 -10.54
CA GLY A 30 9.57 -2.08 -10.57
C GLY A 30 9.92 -3.27 -11.43
N ASP A 31 11.20 -3.49 -11.65
CA ASP A 31 11.70 -4.61 -12.46
C ASP A 31 11.75 -5.93 -11.67
N THR A 32 11.72 -5.85 -10.36
CA THR A 32 11.71 -7.00 -9.46
C THR A 32 10.65 -6.81 -8.39
N VAL A 33 10.27 -7.89 -7.70
CA VAL A 33 9.34 -7.82 -6.58
C VAL A 33 9.86 -6.85 -5.52
N GLN A 34 11.14 -6.96 -5.18
CA GLN A 34 11.74 -6.10 -4.15
C GLN A 34 11.73 -4.62 -4.57
N GLU A 35 12.04 -4.35 -5.82
CA GLU A 35 12.04 -2.99 -6.33
C GLU A 35 10.63 -2.40 -6.34
N ALA A 36 9.63 -3.18 -6.80
CA ALA A 36 8.25 -2.73 -6.79
C ALA A 36 7.77 -2.43 -5.37
N ARG A 37 8.19 -3.25 -4.39
CA ARG A 37 7.87 -3.04 -2.98
C ARG A 37 8.51 -1.77 -2.43
N ILE A 38 9.78 -1.53 -2.72
CA ILE A 38 10.49 -0.34 -2.26
C ILE A 38 9.89 0.92 -2.88
N ASN A 39 9.60 0.88 -4.17
CA ASN A 39 9.00 2.02 -4.86
C ASN A 39 7.60 2.32 -4.32
N LEU A 40 6.84 1.28 -3.98
CA LEU A 40 5.53 1.47 -3.35
C LEU A 40 5.66 2.16 -2.00
N LYS A 41 6.64 1.74 -1.20
CA LYS A 41 6.87 2.36 0.10
C LYS A 41 7.13 3.86 -0.04
N GLU A 42 7.95 4.25 -1.00
CA GLU A 42 8.24 5.66 -1.26
C GLU A 42 6.98 6.41 -1.69
N ALA A 43 6.19 5.80 -2.57
CA ALA A 43 4.94 6.41 -3.04
C ALA A 43 3.93 6.58 -1.90
N VAL A 44 3.85 5.59 -1.01
CA VAL A 44 2.96 5.66 0.16
C VAL A 44 3.42 6.75 1.11
N MET A 45 4.72 6.88 1.33
CA MET A 45 5.25 7.93 2.21
C MET A 45 4.89 9.32 1.70
N LEU A 46 5.02 9.53 0.40
CA LEU A 46 4.63 10.79 -0.24
C LEU A 46 3.12 11.03 -0.14
N PHE A 47 2.33 9.98 -0.35
CA PHE A 47 0.88 10.08 -0.23
C PHE A 47 0.46 10.50 1.17
N LEU A 48 1.04 9.88 2.20
CA LEU A 48 0.72 10.20 3.58
C LEU A 48 1.14 11.62 3.94
N GLU A 49 2.25 12.09 3.43
CA GLU A 49 2.70 13.45 3.63
C GLU A 49 1.72 14.45 3.02
N ASN A 50 1.26 14.20 1.80
CA ASN A 50 0.27 15.05 1.15
C ASN A 50 -1.10 14.95 1.83
N ALA A 51 -1.47 13.77 2.32
CA ALA A 51 -2.73 13.57 3.03
C ALA A 51 -2.80 14.41 4.30
N LYS A 52 -1.69 14.56 4.99
CA LYS A 52 -1.62 15.44 6.17
C LYS A 52 -1.87 16.89 5.80
N ILE A 53 -1.29 17.34 4.69
CA ILE A 53 -1.43 18.71 4.22
C ILE A 53 -2.88 19.04 3.86
N ILE A 54 -3.58 18.09 3.23
CA ILE A 54 -4.95 18.32 2.75
C ILE A 54 -6.03 17.77 3.68
N GLY A 55 -5.64 17.25 4.85
CA GLY A 55 -6.58 16.79 5.86
C GLY A 55 -7.20 15.42 5.65
N LEU A 56 -6.67 14.61 4.73
CA LEU A 56 -7.21 13.28 4.44
C LEU A 56 -6.87 12.22 5.49
N MET A 57 -5.96 12.53 6.41
CA MET A 57 -5.52 11.55 7.41
C MET A 57 -6.66 11.06 8.30
N ASP A 58 -7.64 11.90 8.57
CA ASP A 58 -8.77 11.51 9.43
C ASP A 58 -9.61 10.42 8.78
N ASP A 59 -9.74 10.43 7.45
CA ASP A 59 -10.55 9.46 6.71
C ASP A 59 -9.96 8.05 6.71
N ILE A 60 -8.65 7.93 6.88
CA ILE A 60 -7.96 6.64 6.84
C ILE A 60 -7.42 6.21 8.21
N LYS A 61 -7.63 7.03 9.22
CA LYS A 61 -7.04 6.83 10.54
C LYS A 61 -7.40 5.50 11.19
N GLU A 62 -8.65 5.08 11.10
CA GLU A 62 -9.11 3.85 11.72
C GLU A 62 -8.35 2.63 11.18
N SER A 63 -8.21 2.57 9.86
CA SER A 63 -7.48 1.48 9.22
C SER A 63 -6.01 1.49 9.63
N LEU A 64 -5.41 2.67 9.67
CA LEU A 64 -3.98 2.80 9.99
C LEU A 64 -3.66 2.49 11.44
N SER A 65 -4.59 2.76 12.35
CA SER A 65 -4.34 2.59 13.78
C SER A 65 -4.92 1.32 14.38
N ALA A 66 -5.47 0.43 13.56
CA ALA A 66 -6.02 -0.83 14.05
C ALA A 66 -4.92 -1.67 14.71
N ASN A 67 -5.21 -2.24 15.89
CA ASN A 67 -4.26 -3.07 16.61
C ASN A 67 -4.03 -4.41 15.95
N GLU A 68 -5.03 -4.92 15.26
CA GLU A 68 -4.93 -6.18 14.51
C GLU A 68 -5.35 -5.95 13.08
N LYS A 69 -4.52 -6.43 12.18
CA LYS A 69 -4.80 -6.38 10.75
C LYS A 69 -4.42 -7.71 10.12
N TYR A 70 -5.24 -8.16 9.21
CA TYR A 70 -5.02 -9.41 8.53
C TYR A 70 -5.09 -9.19 7.03
N THR A 71 -4.18 -9.82 6.32
CA THR A 71 -4.21 -9.89 4.87
C THR A 71 -4.41 -11.34 4.49
N THR A 72 -5.50 -11.61 3.81
CA THR A 72 -5.80 -12.97 3.40
C THR A 72 -6.25 -12.99 1.95
N LEU A 73 -6.27 -14.18 1.37
CA LEU A 73 -6.74 -14.41 0.02
C LEU A 73 -8.00 -15.27 0.07
N PHE A 74 -8.92 -15.00 -0.81
CA PHE A 74 -10.09 -15.88 -0.99
C PHE A 74 -10.41 -15.98 -2.46
N GLU A 75 -11.03 -17.08 -2.84
CA GLU A 75 -11.34 -17.37 -4.22
C GLU A 75 -12.81 -17.12 -4.52
N ILE A 76 -13.07 -16.54 -5.66
CA ILE A 76 -14.42 -16.31 -6.15
C ILE A 76 -14.52 -16.92 -7.54
N PRO A 77 -15.58 -17.68 -7.83
CA PRO A 77 -15.81 -18.15 -9.18
C PRO A 77 -16.00 -16.97 -10.13
N ALA A 78 -15.30 -16.99 -11.24
CA ALA A 78 -15.35 -15.87 -12.18
C ALA A 78 -15.70 -16.32 -13.59
#